data_5dc41cb4a76abcf0c9facb463d2ea4e2
#
_entry.id   5dc41cb4a76abcf0c9facb463d2ea4e2
#
_cell.length_a   1.000
_cell.length_b   1.000
_cell.length_c   1.000
_cell.angle_alpha   90.00
_cell.angle_beta   90.00
_cell.angle_gamma   90.00
#
_symmetry.space_group_name_H-M   'P 1'
#
loop_
_entity.id
_entity.type
_entity.pdbx_description
1 polymer ?
#
loop_
_entity_poly.entity_id
_entity_poly.type
_entity_poly.pdbx_seq_one_letter_code
_entity_poly.pdbx_strand_id
1 'polypeptide(L)'
;MPARARSRFAVALALLLLLGSVALADRPRAEAAETSVEKPSFVVIQTDDATLDQLYASFNVGGIEVQAMPYTHALIASRGITFNRYYVPYPLCCPSRVSLLTGRYAHSHNVRGNVPPNGGYTGFKARAAYTHNIATWLQGAGYRTIHIGKFLNGYGDEPFDTGTDVPPGWSAWHSVLKADTEHFFYGYRLNNNGLIDGPYGDPGSWETREYGERDDFGCPSAPLEGKPCFYETDRFNTVAWEELTQTPPEQPFYLQLDYTAPHGDFRRPAGPEPATRHYGTFSGAPYPHGRSEGFNEGNVSDKPRFIREAPYLSPTEVHTYRVYYQKGLESLRSVDEGVKLIVDTLGGLQRLRNTYIVFTSDNGFFYGEHRLTGGKFLAYEPATHLPLLIRGPGIKPGTSTGELAANIDIAPTLLELAGVEADKSIDGRSLVPYMRDPSLRSRRPILFESFVETADVEANGEPTGQRPVKGVRTRSAPADGASASIVAPPKDYEGIRLGPYKYIEWPDGEKELYDITKDPYELNNLIRVRNLSPIRAFLHAQLIRLEACVGRACREVAPKFPLTREQQRKVDKQRREEERRKEKEREEQRHHKRTG
;
A
#
# COMPACT_ATOMS: atom_id res chain seq x y z
N MET A 1 -14.24 53.66 -68.31
CA MET A 1 -14.82 53.66 -69.70
C MET A 1 -13.88 52.98 -70.67
N PRO A 2 -14.29 52.24 -71.70
CA PRO A 2 -15.30 51.20 -71.80
C PRO A 2 -14.68 49.84 -72.20
N ALA A 3 -15.27 48.75 -72.04
CA ALA A 3 -16.41 48.04 -72.56
C ALA A 3 -16.07 46.90 -73.55
N ARG A 4 -16.67 45.76 -73.32
CA ARG A 4 -17.18 44.71 -74.25
C ARG A 4 -16.11 43.89 -75.03
N ALA A 5 -16.25 42.58 -75.27
CA ALA A 5 -17.47 41.87 -75.68
C ALA A 5 -17.35 40.35 -75.47
N ARG A 6 -18.48 39.74 -75.44
CA ARG A 6 -18.83 38.31 -75.44
C ARG A 6 -18.50 37.66 -76.81
N SER A 7 -18.20 36.34 -76.78
CA SER A 7 -18.77 35.49 -77.82
C SER A 7 -18.76 34.00 -77.45
N ARG A 8 -19.88 33.37 -77.67
CA ARG A 8 -20.30 31.97 -77.56
C ARG A 8 -19.81 31.15 -78.76
N PHE A 9 -19.72 29.83 -78.61
CA PHE A 9 -20.28 28.73 -79.44
C PHE A 9 -19.58 27.44 -79.04
N ALA A 10 -20.11 26.45 -78.58
CA ALA A 10 -21.10 25.38 -78.85
C ALA A 10 -20.56 24.28 -79.79
N VAL A 11 -20.59 23.03 -79.26
CA VAL A 11 -20.87 21.72 -79.87
C VAL A 11 -19.86 21.11 -80.86
N ALA A 12 -19.35 19.90 -80.48
CA ALA A 12 -19.55 18.66 -81.25
C ALA A 12 -19.09 17.41 -80.56
N LEU A 13 -20.00 16.50 -80.45
CA LEU A 13 -19.91 15.10 -80.03
C LEU A 13 -19.25 14.27 -81.12
N ALA A 14 -18.23 13.44 -80.76
CA ALA A 14 -17.84 12.32 -81.62
C ALA A 14 -17.36 11.14 -80.76
N LEU A 15 -18.13 10.08 -80.78
CA LEU A 15 -17.76 8.74 -80.28
C LEU A 15 -16.58 8.19 -81.06
N LEU A 16 -15.61 7.66 -80.37
CA LEU A 16 -14.73 6.60 -80.89
C LEU A 16 -14.39 5.62 -79.74
N LEU A 17 -15.00 4.43 -79.82
CA LEU A 17 -14.65 3.24 -79.04
C LEU A 17 -13.28 2.75 -79.53
N LEU A 18 -12.30 2.76 -78.60
CA LEU A 18 -11.07 1.99 -78.74
C LEU A 18 -10.90 1.18 -77.50
N LEU A 19 -11.04 -0.13 -77.67
CA LEU A 19 -10.70 -1.15 -76.68
C LEU A 19 -9.20 -1.03 -76.32
N GLY A 20 -8.94 -0.52 -75.12
CA GLY A 20 -7.60 -0.59 -74.50
C GLY A 20 -7.69 -1.39 -73.20
N SER A 21 -7.11 -2.58 -73.22
CA SER A 21 -6.91 -3.45 -72.07
C SER A 21 -6.11 -2.71 -71.00
N VAL A 22 -6.80 -2.20 -69.97
CA VAL A 22 -6.12 -1.67 -68.78
C VAL A 22 -5.75 -2.87 -67.90
N ALA A 23 -4.47 -3.19 -67.84
CA ALA A 23 -3.91 -4.06 -66.83
C ALA A 23 -4.24 -3.48 -65.45
N LEU A 24 -5.00 -4.21 -64.63
CA LEU A 24 -5.14 -3.95 -63.21
C LEU A 24 -3.77 -4.05 -62.58
N ALA A 25 -3.08 -2.91 -62.40
CA ALA A 25 -1.94 -2.84 -61.51
C ALA A 25 -2.46 -3.10 -60.10
N ASP A 26 -2.01 -4.19 -59.49
CA ASP A 26 -2.19 -4.45 -58.09
C ASP A 26 -1.75 -3.20 -57.29
N ARG A 27 -2.72 -2.48 -56.77
CA ARG A 27 -2.43 -1.47 -55.74
C ARG A 27 -1.97 -2.25 -54.52
N PRO A 28 -0.77 -1.97 -53.99
CA PRO A 28 -0.37 -2.56 -52.71
C PRO A 28 -1.50 -2.18 -51.72
N ARG A 29 -2.11 -3.23 -51.16
CA ARG A 29 -3.04 -3.11 -50.03
C ARG A 29 -2.24 -2.37 -48.96
N ALA A 30 -2.62 -1.14 -48.67
CA ALA A 30 -2.06 -0.45 -47.52
C ALA A 30 -2.28 -1.40 -46.32
N GLU A 31 -1.24 -2.03 -45.86
CA GLU A 31 -1.24 -2.65 -44.55
C GLU A 31 -1.76 -1.58 -43.59
N ALA A 32 -2.94 -1.83 -43.05
CA ALA A 32 -3.44 -1.02 -41.96
C ALA A 32 -2.34 -1.08 -40.91
N ALA A 33 -1.63 0.03 -40.72
CA ALA A 33 -0.70 0.16 -39.61
C ALA A 33 -1.50 -0.25 -38.39
N GLU A 34 -1.15 -1.40 -37.79
CA GLU A 34 -1.62 -1.76 -36.46
C GLU A 34 -1.28 -0.54 -35.61
N THR A 35 -2.30 0.18 -35.19
CA THR A 35 -2.13 1.24 -34.20
C THR A 35 -1.64 0.54 -32.97
N SER A 36 -0.34 0.52 -32.77
CA SER A 36 0.27 -0.01 -31.56
C SER A 36 -0.38 0.72 -30.40
N VAL A 37 -1.17 0.01 -29.61
CA VAL A 37 -1.75 0.58 -28.39
C VAL A 37 -0.57 1.06 -27.56
N GLU A 38 -0.48 2.37 -27.36
CA GLU A 38 0.59 2.98 -26.59
C GLU A 38 0.58 2.38 -25.17
N LYS A 39 1.69 1.76 -24.77
CA LYS A 39 1.81 1.16 -23.43
C LYS A 39 1.63 2.22 -22.35
N PRO A 40 0.78 1.99 -21.34
CA PRO A 40 0.61 2.95 -20.25
C PRO A 40 1.87 3.05 -19.41
N SER A 41 2.10 4.21 -18.81
CA SER A 41 3.13 4.39 -17.79
C SER A 41 2.55 4.22 -16.39
N PHE A 42 3.43 4.00 -15.41
CA PHE A 42 3.05 3.74 -14.02
C PHE A 42 3.85 4.62 -13.05
N VAL A 43 3.14 5.15 -12.07
CA VAL A 43 3.72 5.77 -10.88
C VAL A 43 3.15 5.06 -9.66
N VAL A 44 4.00 4.47 -8.83
CA VAL A 44 3.63 3.93 -7.53
C VAL A 44 4.24 4.83 -6.46
N ILE A 45 3.40 5.44 -5.66
CA ILE A 45 3.77 6.31 -4.54
C ILE A 45 3.48 5.53 -3.27
N GLN A 46 4.52 5.26 -2.50
CA GLN A 46 4.44 4.53 -1.23
C GLN A 46 5.01 5.38 -0.10
N THR A 47 4.25 5.52 0.98
CA THR A 47 4.70 6.10 2.25
C THR A 47 5.17 5.00 3.19
N ASP A 48 5.87 5.36 4.27
CA ASP A 48 6.38 4.46 5.30
C ASP A 48 5.66 4.75 6.63
N ASP A 49 4.97 3.76 7.19
CA ASP A 49 4.20 3.86 8.44
C ASP A 49 2.94 4.76 8.39
N ALA A 50 2.47 5.18 7.22
CA ALA A 50 1.26 5.97 7.14
C ALA A 50 0.01 5.11 7.39
N THR A 51 -0.85 5.57 8.30
CA THR A 51 -2.11 4.90 8.60
C THR A 51 -3.24 5.37 7.67
N LEU A 52 -4.30 4.56 7.56
CA LEU A 52 -5.45 4.91 6.73
C LEU A 52 -6.10 6.23 7.15
N ASP A 53 -6.18 6.50 8.45
CA ASP A 53 -6.80 7.70 8.99
C ASP A 53 -5.98 8.96 8.72
N GLN A 54 -4.64 8.87 8.67
CA GLN A 54 -3.79 10.01 8.31
C GLN A 54 -4.05 10.52 6.89
N LEU A 55 -4.37 9.65 5.95
CA LEU A 55 -4.74 10.06 4.60
C LEU A 55 -5.99 10.97 4.59
N TYR A 56 -6.97 10.65 5.44
CA TYR A 56 -8.25 11.37 5.51
C TYR A 56 -8.31 12.38 6.67
N ALA A 57 -7.19 12.59 7.35
CA ALA A 57 -7.12 13.49 8.49
C ALA A 57 -7.50 14.94 8.10
N SER A 58 -8.50 15.46 8.78
CA SER A 58 -8.96 16.84 8.63
C SER A 58 -9.34 17.39 10.00
N PHE A 59 -8.79 18.54 10.34
CA PHE A 59 -8.96 19.15 11.66
C PHE A 59 -9.24 20.64 11.54
N ASN A 60 -10.05 21.16 12.47
CA ASN A 60 -10.20 22.59 12.63
C ASN A 60 -9.03 23.13 13.48
N VAL A 61 -8.18 23.93 12.87
CA VAL A 61 -7.05 24.59 13.53
C VAL A 61 -7.29 26.10 13.46
N GLY A 62 -7.58 26.71 14.60
CA GLY A 62 -7.82 28.16 14.68
C GLY A 62 -9.02 28.64 13.85
N GLY A 63 -10.05 27.83 13.65
CA GLY A 63 -11.23 28.16 12.83
C GLY A 63 -11.12 27.81 11.35
N ILE A 64 -9.97 27.29 10.92
CA ILE A 64 -9.70 26.86 9.54
C ILE A 64 -9.63 25.33 9.49
N GLU A 65 -10.35 24.73 8.55
CA GLU A 65 -10.22 23.30 8.28
C GLU A 65 -8.92 23.02 7.52
N VAL A 66 -8.03 22.24 8.13
CA VAL A 66 -6.74 21.84 7.55
C VAL A 66 -6.74 20.33 7.34
N GLN A 67 -6.50 19.92 6.09
CA GLN A 67 -6.37 18.51 5.70
C GLN A 67 -4.89 18.14 5.62
N ALA A 68 -4.55 16.92 5.99
CA ALA A 68 -3.18 16.43 5.89
C ALA A 68 -2.76 16.25 4.41
N MET A 69 -3.62 15.64 3.59
CA MET A 69 -3.30 15.26 2.20
C MET A 69 -4.37 15.72 1.18
N PRO A 70 -4.64 17.03 1.05
CA PRO A 70 -5.71 17.53 0.17
C PRO A 70 -5.45 17.27 -1.32
N TYR A 71 -4.21 17.34 -1.78
CA TYR A 71 -3.88 17.08 -3.19
C TYR A 71 -4.02 15.61 -3.54
N THR A 72 -3.56 14.71 -2.69
CA THR A 72 -3.74 13.25 -2.87
C THR A 72 -5.22 12.92 -2.98
N HIS A 73 -6.04 13.51 -2.11
CA HIS A 73 -7.49 13.32 -2.18
C HIS A 73 -8.10 13.90 -3.46
N ALA A 74 -7.77 15.14 -3.82
CA ALA A 74 -8.35 15.82 -4.98
C ALA A 74 -7.86 15.26 -6.32
N LEU A 75 -6.58 14.87 -6.40
CA LEU A 75 -5.93 14.51 -7.66
C LEU A 75 -5.87 12.99 -7.90
N ILE A 76 -5.91 12.17 -6.85
CA ILE A 76 -5.87 10.71 -6.99
C ILE A 76 -7.22 10.10 -6.62
N ALA A 77 -7.69 10.23 -5.36
CA ALA A 77 -8.93 9.60 -4.90
C ALA A 77 -10.16 10.07 -5.70
N SER A 78 -10.36 11.39 -5.82
CA SER A 78 -11.51 11.98 -6.53
C SER A 78 -11.45 11.79 -8.05
N ARG A 79 -10.30 11.44 -8.61
CA ARG A 79 -10.08 11.20 -10.05
C ARG A 79 -9.87 9.74 -10.41
N GLY A 80 -9.96 8.85 -9.43
CA GLY A 80 -9.68 7.43 -9.54
C GLY A 80 -10.67 6.56 -8.79
N ILE A 81 -10.18 5.41 -8.33
CA ILE A 81 -10.91 4.44 -7.52
C ILE A 81 -10.20 4.27 -6.17
N THR A 82 -11.00 4.16 -5.10
CA THR A 82 -10.55 3.82 -3.74
C THR A 82 -10.89 2.38 -3.42
N PHE A 83 -9.90 1.61 -2.97
CA PHE A 83 -10.10 0.27 -2.43
C PHE A 83 -10.27 0.37 -0.91
N ASN A 84 -11.51 0.34 -0.44
CA ASN A 84 -11.85 0.56 0.97
C ASN A 84 -11.41 -0.58 1.91
N ARG A 85 -10.92 -1.70 1.38
CA ARG A 85 -10.52 -2.89 2.13
C ARG A 85 -9.21 -3.45 1.59
N TYR A 86 -8.18 -2.62 1.65
CA TYR A 86 -6.84 -2.98 1.21
C TYR A 86 -5.94 -3.25 2.40
N TYR A 87 -5.21 -4.35 2.35
CA TYR A 87 -4.44 -4.87 3.47
C TYR A 87 -3.00 -5.20 3.10
N VAL A 88 -2.12 -5.12 4.11
CA VAL A 88 -0.75 -5.66 4.03
C VAL A 88 -0.70 -6.97 4.78
N PRO A 89 -0.35 -8.08 4.12
CA PRO A 89 -0.24 -9.41 4.74
C PRO A 89 0.76 -9.49 5.88
N TYR A 90 1.89 -8.81 5.74
CA TYR A 90 2.90 -8.71 6.79
C TYR A 90 3.26 -7.23 7.00
N PRO A 91 2.75 -6.60 8.07
CA PRO A 91 2.94 -5.17 8.31
C PRO A 91 4.32 -4.87 8.89
N LEU A 92 5.35 -5.02 8.07
CA LEU A 92 6.75 -4.73 8.35
C LEU A 92 7.44 -4.31 7.05
N CYS A 93 8.29 -3.26 7.11
CA CYS A 93 8.87 -2.59 5.95
C CYS A 93 9.39 -3.55 4.86
N CYS A 94 10.43 -4.35 5.12
CA CYS A 94 11.04 -5.18 4.08
C CYS A 94 10.13 -6.29 3.55
N PRO A 95 9.47 -7.10 4.39
CA PRO A 95 8.52 -8.09 3.90
C PRO A 95 7.40 -7.49 3.06
N SER A 96 6.83 -6.36 3.51
CA SER A 96 5.76 -5.67 2.78
C SER A 96 6.23 -5.11 1.44
N ARG A 97 7.38 -4.43 1.40
CA ARG A 97 7.96 -3.86 0.17
C ARG A 97 8.30 -4.96 -0.83
N VAL A 98 8.89 -6.07 -0.39
CA VAL A 98 9.17 -7.21 -1.25
C VAL A 98 7.87 -7.90 -1.73
N SER A 99 6.84 -7.96 -0.89
CA SER A 99 5.51 -8.44 -1.29
C SER A 99 4.90 -7.59 -2.41
N LEU A 100 4.99 -6.27 -2.33
CA LEU A 100 4.54 -5.36 -3.39
C LEU A 100 5.34 -5.58 -4.68
N LEU A 101 6.67 -5.64 -4.59
CA LEU A 101 7.54 -5.80 -5.75
C LEU A 101 7.35 -7.13 -6.46
N THR A 102 7.08 -8.22 -5.72
CA THR A 102 7.03 -9.57 -6.28
C THR A 102 5.62 -10.10 -6.53
N GLY A 103 4.60 -9.47 -5.93
CA GLY A 103 3.24 -10.00 -5.94
C GLY A 103 3.08 -11.28 -5.10
N ARG A 104 3.96 -11.52 -4.10
CA ARG A 104 4.03 -12.77 -3.34
C ARG A 104 3.92 -12.52 -1.85
N TYR A 105 3.39 -13.50 -1.13
CA TYR A 105 3.41 -13.53 0.34
C TYR A 105 4.83 -13.70 0.88
N ALA A 106 5.06 -13.33 2.15
CA ALA A 106 6.39 -13.41 2.76
C ALA A 106 6.90 -14.85 2.88
N HIS A 107 6.03 -15.83 3.14
CA HIS A 107 6.41 -17.25 3.11
C HIS A 107 6.84 -17.72 1.71
N SER A 108 6.32 -17.11 0.64
CA SER A 108 6.67 -17.45 -0.75
C SER A 108 7.95 -16.76 -1.22
N HIS A 109 8.17 -15.47 -0.90
CA HIS A 109 9.39 -14.78 -1.32
C HIS A 109 10.55 -14.92 -0.31
N ASN A 110 10.28 -15.40 0.92
CA ASN A 110 11.25 -15.70 1.98
C ASN A 110 12.09 -14.51 2.49
N VAL A 111 11.66 -13.27 2.31
CA VAL A 111 12.18 -12.12 3.03
C VAL A 111 11.28 -11.91 4.24
N ARG A 112 11.74 -12.32 5.43
CA ARG A 112 10.90 -12.53 6.61
C ARG A 112 11.07 -11.49 7.72
N GLY A 113 11.94 -10.51 7.52
CA GLY A 113 12.24 -9.47 8.50
C GLY A 113 12.97 -8.31 7.87
N ASN A 114 13.43 -7.38 8.71
CA ASN A 114 14.19 -6.21 8.31
C ASN A 114 15.71 -6.41 8.38
N VAL A 115 16.18 -7.49 9.00
CA VAL A 115 17.61 -7.73 9.25
C VAL A 115 18.09 -9.08 8.70
N PRO A 116 19.41 -9.20 8.40
CA PRO A 116 20.01 -10.46 8.00
C PRO A 116 19.88 -11.55 9.09
N PRO A 117 19.90 -12.85 8.71
CA PRO A 117 20.10 -13.39 7.36
C PRO A 117 18.81 -13.52 6.54
N ASN A 118 17.62 -13.47 7.17
CA ASN A 118 16.35 -13.77 6.53
C ASN A 118 15.56 -12.52 6.10
N GLY A 119 16.05 -11.34 6.43
CA GLY A 119 15.39 -10.07 6.17
C GLY A 119 16.32 -9.03 5.57
N GLY A 120 15.79 -7.83 5.40
CA GLY A 120 16.50 -6.69 4.86
C GLY A 120 16.97 -6.86 3.43
N TYR A 121 17.82 -5.95 3.00
CA TYR A 121 18.40 -5.99 1.66
C TYR A 121 19.26 -7.23 1.42
N THR A 122 20.06 -7.63 2.40
CA THR A 122 20.88 -8.86 2.33
C THR A 122 20.00 -10.10 2.12
N GLY A 123 18.91 -10.21 2.87
CA GLY A 123 17.94 -11.27 2.69
C GLY A 123 17.29 -11.27 1.33
N PHE A 124 16.98 -10.10 0.78
CA PHE A 124 16.42 -9.94 -0.56
C PHE A 124 17.41 -10.37 -1.65
N LYS A 125 18.68 -9.93 -1.59
CA LYS A 125 19.75 -10.33 -2.55
C LYS A 125 19.97 -11.83 -2.61
N ALA A 126 19.83 -12.53 -1.50
CA ALA A 126 20.04 -13.97 -1.42
C ALA A 126 18.88 -14.80 -2.00
N ARG A 127 17.80 -14.18 -2.48
CA ARG A 127 16.58 -14.87 -2.92
C ARG A 127 16.21 -14.56 -4.36
N ALA A 128 15.36 -15.41 -4.94
CA ALA A 128 14.87 -15.24 -6.32
C ALA A 128 14.14 -13.90 -6.52
N ALA A 129 13.56 -13.32 -5.48
CA ALA A 129 12.92 -12.00 -5.49
C ALA A 129 13.84 -10.89 -6.02
N TYR A 130 15.15 -11.00 -5.84
CA TYR A 130 16.14 -10.04 -6.34
C TYR A 130 16.10 -9.86 -7.86
N THR A 131 15.86 -10.95 -8.59
CA THR A 131 15.81 -10.97 -10.07
C THR A 131 14.42 -11.24 -10.64
N HIS A 132 13.44 -11.56 -9.80
CA HIS A 132 12.07 -11.88 -10.19
C HIS A 132 11.08 -10.94 -9.46
N ASN A 133 10.95 -9.73 -9.98
CA ASN A 133 10.12 -8.68 -9.42
C ASN A 133 9.62 -7.74 -10.53
N ILE A 134 8.72 -6.82 -10.19
CA ILE A 134 8.06 -5.95 -11.16
C ILE A 134 9.05 -5.07 -11.95
N ALA A 135 10.14 -4.63 -11.34
CA ALA A 135 11.13 -3.81 -12.03
C ALA A 135 11.80 -4.61 -13.16
N THR A 136 12.24 -5.85 -12.88
CA THR A 136 12.86 -6.71 -13.90
C THR A 136 11.90 -7.12 -15.00
N TRP A 137 10.61 -7.38 -14.66
CA TRP A 137 9.61 -7.76 -15.66
C TRP A 137 9.23 -6.57 -16.55
N LEU A 138 9.04 -5.38 -16.00
CA LEU A 138 8.73 -4.19 -16.79
C LEU A 138 9.92 -3.70 -17.59
N GLN A 139 11.15 -3.74 -17.04
CA GLN A 139 12.36 -3.41 -17.81
C GLN A 139 12.50 -4.36 -19.01
N GLY A 140 12.32 -5.67 -18.81
CA GLY A 140 12.31 -6.66 -19.89
C GLY A 140 11.22 -6.42 -20.94
N ALA A 141 10.14 -5.74 -20.58
CA ALA A 141 9.07 -5.32 -21.48
C ALA A 141 9.31 -3.94 -22.13
N GLY A 142 10.49 -3.33 -21.95
CA GLY A 142 10.89 -2.06 -22.57
C GLY A 142 10.49 -0.81 -21.81
N TYR A 143 10.10 -0.93 -20.54
CA TYR A 143 9.86 0.23 -19.69
C TYR A 143 11.18 0.82 -19.18
N ARG A 144 11.24 2.15 -19.06
CA ARG A 144 12.22 2.80 -18.21
C ARG A 144 11.77 2.66 -16.76
N THR A 145 12.55 1.97 -15.94
CA THR A 145 12.23 1.67 -14.55
C THR A 145 13.04 2.58 -13.63
N ILE A 146 12.38 3.27 -12.73
CA ILE A 146 12.96 4.33 -11.90
C ILE A 146 12.59 4.05 -10.45
N HIS A 147 13.57 3.99 -9.55
CA HIS A 147 13.37 3.94 -8.11
C HIS A 147 13.89 5.20 -7.45
N ILE A 148 13.12 5.77 -6.54
CA ILE A 148 13.49 6.95 -5.76
C ILE A 148 13.05 6.72 -4.32
N GLY A 149 13.96 6.93 -3.35
CA GLY A 149 13.64 6.97 -1.94
C GLY A 149 14.12 5.74 -1.13
N LYS A 150 13.35 5.38 -0.11
CA LYS A 150 13.68 4.27 0.79
C LYS A 150 13.45 2.93 0.09
N PHE A 151 14.47 2.09 0.02
CA PHE A 151 14.34 0.74 -0.53
C PHE A 151 14.07 -0.27 0.59
N LEU A 152 15.07 -1.04 1.00
CA LEU A 152 14.96 -2.04 2.04
C LEU A 152 15.95 -1.73 3.17
N ASN A 153 15.60 -2.05 4.41
CA ASN A 153 16.49 -1.89 5.54
C ASN A 153 17.79 -2.67 5.29
N GLY A 154 18.91 -2.12 5.75
CA GLY A 154 20.23 -2.70 5.50
C GLY A 154 20.83 -2.36 4.13
N TYR A 155 20.14 -1.59 3.28
CA TYR A 155 20.72 -1.06 2.06
C TYR A 155 21.72 0.06 2.40
N GLY A 156 23.00 -0.15 2.04
CA GLY A 156 24.09 0.73 2.43
C GLY A 156 24.58 0.60 3.87
N ASP A 157 24.22 -0.49 4.58
CA ASP A 157 24.69 -0.78 5.94
C ASP A 157 25.97 -1.63 5.90
N GLU A 158 27.11 -1.02 6.16
CA GLU A 158 28.37 -1.77 6.35
C GLU A 158 28.30 -2.68 7.61
N PRO A 159 28.84 -3.88 7.60
CA PRO A 159 29.64 -4.50 6.51
C PRO A 159 28.79 -5.31 5.51
N PHE A 160 27.49 -5.22 5.54
CA PHE A 160 26.58 -6.06 4.74
C PHE A 160 26.35 -5.55 3.33
N ASP A 161 26.41 -4.24 3.13
CA ASP A 161 26.24 -3.59 1.84
C ASP A 161 26.99 -2.26 1.78
N THR A 162 27.70 -2.00 0.65
CA THR A 162 28.49 -0.79 0.45
C THR A 162 27.67 0.43 0.02
N GLY A 163 26.39 0.24 -0.27
CA GLY A 163 25.52 1.30 -0.75
C GLY A 163 25.72 1.71 -2.21
N THR A 164 26.62 1.04 -2.95
CA THR A 164 26.87 1.33 -4.38
C THR A 164 26.14 0.37 -5.31
N ASP A 165 25.49 -0.68 -4.77
CA ASP A 165 24.75 -1.66 -5.54
C ASP A 165 23.48 -1.05 -6.16
N VAL A 166 23.23 -1.37 -7.43
CA VAL A 166 21.98 -1.06 -8.11
C VAL A 166 21.29 -2.38 -8.41
N PRO A 167 20.15 -2.69 -7.75
CA PRO A 167 19.47 -3.95 -7.96
C PRO A 167 19.04 -4.14 -9.42
N PRO A 168 19.01 -5.39 -9.92
CA PRO A 168 18.56 -5.67 -11.28
C PRO A 168 17.15 -5.14 -11.55
N GLY A 169 16.94 -4.69 -12.79
CA GLY A 169 15.63 -4.24 -13.26
C GLY A 169 15.42 -2.72 -13.15
N TRP A 170 16.37 -1.95 -12.62
CA TRP A 170 16.26 -0.50 -12.53
C TRP A 170 17.12 0.19 -13.58
N SER A 171 16.52 1.11 -14.34
CA SER A 171 17.16 1.97 -15.34
C SER A 171 17.70 3.26 -14.73
N ALA A 172 17.07 3.73 -13.65
CA ALA A 172 17.52 4.85 -12.83
C ALA A 172 17.30 4.50 -11.35
N TRP A 173 18.26 4.86 -10.51
CA TRP A 173 18.31 4.46 -9.11
C TRP A 173 18.76 5.60 -8.21
N HIS A 174 17.88 6.02 -7.30
CA HIS A 174 18.11 7.12 -6.37
C HIS A 174 17.64 6.72 -4.98
N SER A 175 18.37 5.80 -4.35
CA SER A 175 17.95 5.20 -3.08
C SER A 175 18.68 5.80 -1.89
N VAL A 176 17.93 6.06 -0.81
CA VAL A 176 18.53 6.53 0.44
C VAL A 176 19.36 5.43 1.08
N LEU A 177 20.51 5.81 1.62
CA LEU A 177 21.42 4.93 2.34
C LEU A 177 21.19 5.06 3.84
N LYS A 178 21.24 3.93 4.54
CA LYS A 178 21.13 3.90 5.99
C LYS A 178 22.49 3.92 6.70
N ALA A 179 23.55 3.44 6.03
CA ALA A 179 24.82 3.09 6.63
C ALA A 179 25.48 4.15 7.52
N ASP A 180 25.45 5.42 7.10
CA ASP A 180 26.12 6.49 7.85
C ASP A 180 25.16 7.38 8.63
N THR A 181 23.89 7.17 8.46
CA THR A 181 22.90 8.11 8.91
C THR A 181 21.74 7.36 9.54
N GLU A 182 21.69 7.37 10.83
CA GLU A 182 20.43 7.12 11.51
C GLU A 182 19.46 8.30 11.26
N HIS A 183 19.69 9.09 10.17
CA HIS A 183 18.93 10.28 9.79
C HIS A 183 18.20 10.07 8.49
N PHE A 184 16.91 10.24 8.53
CA PHE A 184 16.10 10.13 7.34
C PHE A 184 15.84 11.48 6.67
N PHE A 185 15.50 12.50 7.39
CA PHE A 185 14.98 13.72 6.77
C PHE A 185 16.05 14.79 6.42
N TYR A 186 17.19 14.74 7.13
CA TYR A 186 18.36 15.62 6.89
C TYR A 186 19.65 14.87 7.21
N GLY A 187 20.74 15.22 6.58
CA GLY A 187 22.04 14.57 6.76
C GLY A 187 22.15 13.18 6.10
N TYR A 188 21.16 12.81 5.29
CA TYR A 188 21.12 11.53 4.58
C TYR A 188 22.01 11.55 3.32
N ARG A 189 22.33 10.36 2.81
CA ARG A 189 23.03 10.15 1.54
C ARG A 189 22.16 9.34 0.59
N LEU A 190 22.40 9.54 -0.71
CA LEU A 190 21.75 8.80 -1.78
C LEU A 190 22.78 7.98 -2.56
N ASN A 191 22.39 6.80 -3.00
CA ASN A 191 23.02 6.16 -4.13
C ASN A 191 22.32 6.64 -5.41
N ASN A 192 23.03 7.43 -6.21
CA ASN A 192 22.60 7.92 -7.52
C ASN A 192 23.27 7.07 -8.61
N ASN A 193 22.60 5.99 -9.06
CA ASN A 193 23.10 5.10 -10.12
C ASN A 193 24.51 4.53 -9.85
N GLY A 194 24.77 4.09 -8.62
CA GLY A 194 26.06 3.53 -8.19
C GLY A 194 27.05 4.55 -7.62
N LEU A 195 26.71 5.83 -7.61
CA LEU A 195 27.53 6.89 -7.02
C LEU A 195 26.85 7.39 -5.74
N ILE A 196 27.60 7.41 -4.64
CA ILE A 196 27.13 7.96 -3.37
C ILE A 196 27.21 9.47 -3.41
N ASP A 197 26.10 10.14 -3.14
CA ASP A 197 25.95 11.58 -3.12
C ASP A 197 25.38 12.06 -1.76
N GLY A 198 25.79 13.25 -1.32
CA GLY A 198 25.46 13.81 -0.01
C GLY A 198 26.67 13.90 0.93
N PRO A 199 26.49 14.15 2.25
CA PRO A 199 25.18 14.21 2.92
C PRO A 199 24.39 15.47 2.55
N TYR A 200 23.09 15.32 2.43
CA TYR A 200 22.16 16.41 2.20
C TYR A 200 21.73 17.04 3.53
N GLY A 201 22.11 18.32 3.72
CA GLY A 201 22.06 18.98 5.01
C GLY A 201 23.32 18.68 5.86
N ASP A 202 23.69 19.63 6.73
CA ASP A 202 24.88 19.50 7.56
C ASP A 202 24.62 18.61 8.78
N PRO A 203 25.21 17.40 8.87
CA PRO A 203 25.01 16.52 10.00
C PRO A 203 25.56 17.08 11.32
N GLY A 204 26.53 18.03 11.28
CA GLY A 204 27.12 18.62 12.47
C GLY A 204 26.31 19.75 13.11
N SER A 205 25.45 20.40 12.34
CA SER A 205 24.72 21.59 12.81
C SER A 205 23.33 21.29 13.38
N TRP A 206 22.76 20.12 13.14
CA TRP A 206 21.38 19.82 13.49
C TRP A 206 21.22 19.11 14.84
N GLU A 207 22.26 18.54 15.43
CA GLU A 207 22.22 18.02 16.81
C GLU A 207 21.95 19.13 17.84
N THR A 208 22.28 20.38 17.50
CA THR A 208 22.16 21.55 18.38
C THR A 208 21.00 22.48 18.04
N ARG A 209 20.31 22.27 16.90
CA ARG A 209 19.20 23.14 16.46
C ARG A 209 17.87 22.62 17.00
N GLU A 210 17.02 23.56 17.45
CA GLU A 210 15.65 23.25 17.82
C GLU A 210 14.79 22.98 16.57
N TYR A 211 13.67 22.28 16.74
CA TYR A 211 12.68 22.09 15.68
C TYR A 211 12.23 23.45 15.14
N GLY A 212 12.22 23.61 13.82
CA GLY A 212 11.82 24.86 13.15
C GLY A 212 12.94 25.82 12.83
N GLU A 213 14.18 25.58 13.28
CA GLU A 213 15.35 26.40 12.94
C GLU A 213 16.13 25.89 11.72
N ARG A 214 15.64 24.82 11.07
CA ARG A 214 16.31 24.20 9.94
C ARG A 214 16.02 24.93 8.64
N ASP A 215 17.06 25.01 7.84
CA ASP A 215 17.01 25.73 6.59
C ASP A 215 16.47 24.83 5.48
N ASP A 216 15.15 24.85 5.28
CA ASP A 216 14.51 24.30 4.08
C ASP A 216 14.75 25.18 2.86
N PHE A 217 15.71 26.09 2.95
CA PHE A 217 16.03 27.05 1.93
C PHE A 217 16.36 26.32 0.62
N GLY A 218 15.50 26.48 -0.37
CA GLY A 218 15.69 25.84 -1.66
C GLY A 218 14.90 24.55 -1.89
N CYS A 219 14.02 24.16 -0.95
CA CYS A 219 13.11 23.04 -1.13
C CYS A 219 11.65 23.50 -1.23
N PRO A 220 11.26 24.28 -2.24
CA PRO A 220 9.84 24.45 -2.50
C PRO A 220 9.26 23.15 -3.04
N SER A 221 7.97 22.99 -2.96
CA SER A 221 7.23 21.92 -3.62
C SER A 221 7.37 21.91 -5.15
N ALA A 222 7.98 22.95 -5.71
CA ALA A 222 8.46 23.02 -7.10
C ALA A 222 9.98 23.25 -7.10
N PRO A 223 10.74 22.48 -7.91
CA PRO A 223 12.19 22.66 -8.00
C PRO A 223 12.52 24.07 -8.46
N LEU A 224 13.36 24.77 -7.67
CA LEU A 224 13.94 26.04 -8.07
C LEU A 224 15.35 25.78 -8.56
N GLU A 225 15.60 26.09 -9.83
CA GLU A 225 16.94 25.99 -10.43
C GLU A 225 18.00 26.69 -9.55
N GLY A 226 19.08 25.97 -9.28
CA GLY A 226 20.27 26.51 -8.64
C GLY A 226 20.24 26.66 -7.12
N LYS A 227 19.18 26.16 -6.43
CA LYS A 227 19.13 26.17 -4.97
C LYS A 227 19.25 24.76 -4.40
N PRO A 228 20.06 24.52 -3.35
CA PRO A 228 20.18 23.22 -2.72
C PRO A 228 18.87 22.85 -2.01
N CYS A 229 18.44 21.61 -2.17
CA CYS A 229 17.31 21.03 -1.47
C CYS A 229 17.84 20.00 -0.47
N PHE A 230 17.59 20.21 0.82
CA PHE A 230 18.11 19.37 1.89
C PHE A 230 17.07 18.48 2.52
N TYR A 231 15.80 18.88 2.55
CA TYR A 231 14.74 18.05 3.10
C TYR A 231 14.47 16.84 2.20
N GLU A 232 14.56 15.63 2.75
CA GLU A 232 14.56 14.36 2.01
C GLU A 232 13.35 14.22 1.07
N THR A 233 12.14 14.42 1.59
CA THR A 233 10.90 14.31 0.79
C THR A 233 10.90 15.25 -0.41
N ASP A 234 11.39 16.49 -0.23
CA ASP A 234 11.46 17.47 -1.31
C ASP A 234 12.57 17.13 -2.33
N ARG A 235 13.67 16.53 -1.85
CA ARG A 235 14.70 16.01 -2.76
C ARG A 235 14.17 14.88 -3.61
N PHE A 236 13.40 13.96 -3.04
CA PHE A 236 12.74 12.90 -3.81
C PHE A 236 11.76 13.47 -4.84
N ASN A 237 10.98 14.49 -4.46
CA ASN A 237 10.09 15.22 -5.38
C ASN A 237 10.84 15.82 -6.55
N THR A 238 12.01 16.44 -6.27
CA THR A 238 12.87 17.05 -7.29
C THR A 238 13.43 15.99 -8.24
N VAL A 239 13.98 14.89 -7.71
CA VAL A 239 14.50 13.78 -8.52
C VAL A 239 13.39 13.15 -9.37
N ALA A 240 12.19 12.99 -8.81
CA ALA A 240 11.04 12.47 -9.57
C ALA A 240 10.68 13.38 -10.75
N TRP A 241 10.69 14.69 -10.54
CA TRP A 241 10.48 15.68 -11.60
C TRP A 241 11.59 15.60 -12.68
N GLU A 242 12.87 15.55 -12.28
CA GLU A 242 14.02 15.41 -13.17
C GLU A 242 13.89 14.15 -14.04
N GLU A 243 13.61 12.99 -13.43
CA GLU A 243 13.47 11.71 -14.11
C GLU A 243 12.29 11.67 -15.08
N LEU A 244 11.15 12.22 -14.68
CA LEU A 244 9.96 12.30 -15.54
C LEU A 244 10.19 13.21 -16.75
N THR A 245 10.87 14.35 -16.56
CA THR A 245 11.14 15.32 -17.64
C THR A 245 12.21 14.83 -18.60
N GLN A 246 13.18 14.04 -18.13
CA GLN A 246 14.24 13.45 -18.94
C GLN A 246 13.81 12.17 -19.68
N THR A 247 12.71 11.54 -19.26
CA THR A 247 12.21 10.33 -19.92
C THR A 247 11.63 10.68 -21.31
N PRO A 248 12.11 10.07 -22.40
CA PRO A 248 11.61 10.32 -23.74
C PRO A 248 10.08 10.19 -23.83
N PRO A 249 9.39 11.07 -24.59
CA PRO A 249 7.93 11.10 -24.64
C PRO A 249 7.27 9.76 -25.02
N GLU A 250 7.90 9.01 -25.91
CA GLU A 250 7.42 7.73 -26.42
C GLU A 250 7.78 6.54 -25.53
N GLN A 251 8.70 6.72 -24.58
CA GLN A 251 9.13 5.62 -23.73
C GLN A 251 8.21 5.44 -22.52
N PRO A 252 7.54 4.28 -22.37
CA PRO A 252 6.78 4.00 -21.17
C PRO A 252 7.71 3.88 -19.97
N PHE A 253 7.24 4.30 -18.79
CA PHE A 253 8.04 4.23 -17.57
C PHE A 253 7.27 3.60 -16.41
N TYR A 254 8.02 3.06 -15.47
CA TYR A 254 7.60 2.68 -14.13
C TYR A 254 8.42 3.45 -13.11
N LEU A 255 7.76 4.35 -12.39
CA LEU A 255 8.36 5.09 -11.28
C LEU A 255 7.85 4.52 -9.96
N GLN A 256 8.76 3.96 -9.17
CA GLN A 256 8.53 3.60 -7.77
C GLN A 256 9.10 4.71 -6.89
N LEU A 257 8.24 5.46 -6.22
CA LEU A 257 8.59 6.57 -5.34
C LEU A 257 8.23 6.21 -3.91
N ASP A 258 9.24 5.86 -3.14
CA ASP A 258 9.15 5.34 -1.79
C ASP A 258 9.59 6.39 -0.77
N TYR A 259 8.64 7.14 -0.24
CA TYR A 259 8.91 8.13 0.79
C TYR A 259 9.23 7.47 2.13
N THR A 260 10.15 8.07 2.89
CA THR A 260 10.36 7.72 4.29
C THR A 260 9.27 8.30 5.19
N ALA A 261 8.73 9.46 4.85
CA ALA A 261 7.63 10.08 5.60
C ALA A 261 6.35 9.18 5.58
N PRO A 262 5.64 9.06 6.74
CA PRO A 262 5.85 9.69 8.03
C PRO A 262 6.60 8.83 9.06
N HIS A 263 7.49 7.93 8.65
CA HIS A 263 8.31 7.11 9.57
C HIS A 263 9.09 7.98 10.55
N GLY A 264 9.29 7.50 11.78
CA GLY A 264 10.03 8.23 12.79
C GLY A 264 11.51 8.38 12.49
N ASP A 265 12.09 9.50 12.89
CA ASP A 265 13.55 9.67 12.95
C ASP A 265 14.05 9.12 14.30
N PHE A 266 14.93 8.11 14.26
CA PHE A 266 15.40 7.41 15.46
C PHE A 266 16.18 8.27 16.46
N ARG A 267 16.74 9.36 16.01
CA ARG A 267 17.52 10.27 16.86
C ARG A 267 16.66 11.18 17.72
N ARG A 268 15.36 11.25 17.42
CA ARG A 268 14.45 12.13 18.14
C ARG A 268 13.24 11.34 18.63
N PRO A 269 13.05 11.25 19.95
CA PRO A 269 11.95 10.47 20.54
C PRO A 269 10.56 10.98 20.16
N ALA A 270 10.47 12.07 19.38
CA ALA A 270 9.23 12.78 19.08
C ALA A 270 8.69 12.54 17.65
N GLY A 271 9.09 11.48 16.94
CA GLY A 271 8.50 11.09 15.66
C GLY A 271 9.21 11.63 14.42
N PRO A 272 8.53 11.65 13.26
CA PRO A 272 9.08 12.15 12.02
C PRO A 272 9.42 13.63 12.09
N GLU A 273 10.33 14.08 11.24
CA GLU A 273 10.65 15.48 11.15
C GLU A 273 9.94 16.08 9.93
N PRO A 274 9.03 17.04 10.12
CA PRO A 274 8.39 17.74 9.02
C PRO A 274 9.32 18.79 8.39
N ALA A 275 9.05 19.16 7.14
CA ALA A 275 9.64 20.35 6.55
C ALA A 275 9.28 21.58 7.38
N THR A 276 10.23 22.55 7.51
CA THR A 276 10.05 23.75 8.34
C THR A 276 8.77 24.52 8.01
N ARG A 277 8.39 24.60 6.73
CA ARG A 277 7.15 25.26 6.29
C ARG A 277 5.86 24.62 6.78
N HIS A 278 5.92 23.37 7.22
CA HIS A 278 4.77 22.62 7.73
C HIS A 278 4.79 22.44 9.24
N TYR A 279 5.88 22.82 9.89
CA TYR A 279 6.03 22.67 11.32
C TYR A 279 4.95 23.45 12.10
N GLY A 280 4.32 22.78 13.05
CA GLY A 280 3.25 23.36 13.87
C GLY A 280 1.88 23.42 13.22
N THR A 281 1.75 23.06 11.93
CA THR A 281 0.45 23.11 11.22
C THR A 281 -0.64 22.29 11.91
N PHE A 282 -0.27 21.17 12.53
CA PHE A 282 -1.19 20.26 13.22
C PHE A 282 -0.99 20.23 14.75
N SER A 283 -0.29 21.19 15.34
CA SER A 283 -0.04 21.24 16.79
C SER A 283 -1.32 21.23 17.64
N GLY A 284 -2.44 21.69 17.09
CA GLY A 284 -3.77 21.65 17.73
C GLY A 284 -4.60 20.41 17.39
N ALA A 285 -4.11 19.50 16.55
CA ALA A 285 -4.87 18.33 16.16
C ALA A 285 -5.11 17.39 17.35
N PRO A 286 -6.37 16.93 17.56
CA PRO A 286 -6.66 15.97 18.63
C PRO A 286 -5.99 14.63 18.33
N TYR A 287 -5.57 13.95 19.38
CA TYR A 287 -4.90 12.66 19.30
C TYR A 287 -5.76 11.51 19.78
N PRO A 288 -5.56 10.36 19.19
CA PRO A 288 -5.69 10.06 17.77
C PRO A 288 -7.15 10.20 17.44
N HIS A 289 -7.52 11.28 16.83
CA HIS A 289 -8.87 11.62 16.38
C HIS A 289 -9.98 11.69 17.43
N GLY A 290 -9.80 11.31 18.70
CA GLY A 290 -10.89 11.05 19.63
C GLY A 290 -11.96 10.09 19.07
N ARG A 291 -11.64 9.37 17.97
CA ARG A 291 -12.55 8.49 17.21
C ARG A 291 -12.19 7.02 17.34
N SER A 292 -10.95 6.69 17.73
CA SER A 292 -10.57 5.30 17.91
C SER A 292 -11.04 4.83 19.30
N GLU A 293 -12.12 4.07 19.36
CA GLU A 293 -12.53 3.39 20.60
C GLU A 293 -11.47 2.41 21.08
N GLY A 294 -10.57 1.98 20.19
CA GLY A 294 -9.42 1.13 20.50
C GLY A 294 -8.26 1.85 21.20
N PHE A 295 -8.24 3.20 21.17
CA PHE A 295 -7.16 3.95 21.81
C PHE A 295 -7.15 3.76 23.33
N ASN A 296 -6.00 3.34 23.88
CA ASN A 296 -5.81 3.05 25.30
C ASN A 296 -6.96 2.22 25.88
N GLU A 297 -7.34 1.18 25.15
CA GLU A 297 -8.56 0.38 25.32
C GLU A 297 -8.87 0.05 26.77
N GLY A 298 -10.12 0.36 27.20
CA GLY A 298 -10.55 0.22 28.58
C GLY A 298 -10.59 -1.22 29.07
N ASN A 299 -10.95 -2.15 28.20
CA ASN A 299 -11.07 -3.58 28.54
C ASN A 299 -10.35 -4.47 27.53
N VAL A 300 -9.17 -4.92 27.87
CA VAL A 300 -8.33 -5.84 27.07
C VAL A 300 -8.39 -7.29 27.60
N SER A 301 -9.36 -7.65 28.44
CA SER A 301 -9.43 -8.97 29.08
C SER A 301 -9.66 -10.13 28.12
N ASP A 302 -10.17 -9.87 26.94
CA ASP A 302 -10.43 -10.84 25.87
C ASP A 302 -9.31 -10.93 24.81
N LYS A 303 -8.30 -10.07 24.92
CA LYS A 303 -7.13 -10.02 24.02
C LYS A 303 -6.10 -11.10 24.38
N PRO A 304 -5.11 -11.36 23.51
CA PRO A 304 -3.96 -12.19 23.81
C PRO A 304 -3.21 -11.70 25.05
N ARG A 305 -2.47 -12.62 25.67
CA ARG A 305 -1.80 -12.36 26.95
C ARG A 305 -0.94 -11.11 26.94
N PHE A 306 -0.16 -10.87 25.89
CA PHE A 306 0.74 -9.73 25.81
C PHE A 306 0.00 -8.37 25.82
N ILE A 307 -1.22 -8.30 25.28
CA ILE A 307 -2.08 -7.11 25.35
C ILE A 307 -2.78 -7.04 26.71
N ARG A 308 -3.29 -8.18 27.24
CA ARG A 308 -3.93 -8.19 28.56
C ARG A 308 -3.01 -7.69 29.67
N GLU A 309 -1.71 -7.99 29.56
CA GLU A 309 -0.69 -7.58 30.52
C GLU A 309 -0.18 -6.14 30.28
N ALA A 310 -0.52 -5.52 29.13
CA ALA A 310 -0.15 -4.14 28.85
C ALA A 310 -0.91 -3.16 29.76
N PRO A 311 -0.18 -2.33 30.54
CA PRO A 311 -0.84 -1.32 31.36
C PRO A 311 -1.46 -0.22 30.50
N TYR A 312 -2.34 0.58 31.11
CA TYR A 312 -2.80 1.83 30.49
C TYR A 312 -1.62 2.75 30.16
N LEU A 313 -1.75 3.45 29.05
CA LEU A 313 -0.79 4.47 28.67
C LEU A 313 -0.79 5.60 29.71
N SER A 314 0.41 5.97 30.14
CA SER A 314 0.62 7.12 31.01
C SER A 314 0.33 8.43 30.27
N PRO A 315 0.04 9.53 30.98
CA PRO A 315 -0.14 10.84 30.36
C PRO A 315 1.06 11.28 29.50
N THR A 316 2.28 10.91 29.91
CA THR A 316 3.51 11.20 29.15
C THR A 316 3.53 10.44 27.84
N GLU A 317 3.20 9.15 27.82
CA GLU A 317 3.12 8.36 26.60
C GLU A 317 2.02 8.89 25.67
N VAL A 318 0.85 9.19 26.20
CA VAL A 318 -0.24 9.82 25.42
C VAL A 318 0.24 11.14 24.79
N HIS A 319 0.98 11.96 25.53
CA HIS A 319 1.54 13.20 24.99
C HIS A 319 2.58 12.92 23.90
N THR A 320 3.52 12.01 24.12
CA THR A 320 4.57 11.65 23.16
C THR A 320 3.98 11.18 21.83
N TYR A 321 3.05 10.22 21.88
CA TYR A 321 2.44 9.69 20.65
C TYR A 321 1.48 10.68 19.97
N ARG A 322 0.86 11.59 20.73
CA ARG A 322 0.14 12.72 20.13
C ARG A 322 1.06 13.61 19.31
N VAL A 323 2.22 13.99 19.87
CA VAL A 323 3.20 14.81 19.15
C VAL A 323 3.75 14.04 17.94
N TYR A 324 4.01 12.74 18.09
CA TYR A 324 4.43 11.87 16.99
C TYR A 324 3.41 11.87 15.84
N TYR A 325 2.13 11.67 16.16
CA TYR A 325 1.04 11.70 15.19
C TYR A 325 0.92 13.05 14.47
N GLN A 326 0.96 14.16 15.24
CA GLN A 326 0.90 15.52 14.69
C GLN A 326 2.03 15.78 13.70
N LYS A 327 3.27 15.41 14.06
CA LYS A 327 4.43 15.51 13.15
C LYS A 327 4.32 14.59 11.94
N GLY A 328 3.71 13.43 12.11
CA GLY A 328 3.38 12.54 10.99
C GLY A 328 2.49 13.23 9.96
N LEU A 329 1.43 13.92 10.42
CA LEU A 329 0.56 14.70 9.55
C LEU A 329 1.31 15.85 8.86
N GLU A 330 2.20 16.53 9.60
CA GLU A 330 3.03 17.63 9.09
C GLU A 330 4.02 17.15 8.02
N SER A 331 4.66 15.99 8.21
CA SER A 331 5.58 15.42 7.23
C SER A 331 4.86 14.94 5.96
N LEU A 332 3.65 14.42 6.09
CA LEU A 332 2.80 14.02 4.95
C LEU A 332 2.39 15.21 4.07
N ARG A 333 2.45 16.45 4.57
CA ARG A 333 2.21 17.64 3.72
C ARG A 333 3.20 17.74 2.56
N SER A 334 4.48 17.45 2.81
CA SER A 334 5.51 17.47 1.75
C SER A 334 5.33 16.32 0.75
N VAL A 335 4.84 15.17 1.21
CA VAL A 335 4.43 14.06 0.32
C VAL A 335 3.26 14.49 -0.56
N ASP A 336 2.26 15.14 0.02
CA ASP A 336 1.08 15.62 -0.71
C ASP A 336 1.43 16.67 -1.77
N GLU A 337 2.38 17.56 -1.47
CA GLU A 337 2.96 18.49 -2.45
C GLU A 337 3.70 17.75 -3.57
N GLY A 338 4.40 16.66 -3.25
CA GLY A 338 5.03 15.77 -4.23
C GLY A 338 4.01 15.10 -5.16
N VAL A 339 2.89 14.62 -4.62
CA VAL A 339 1.78 14.09 -5.44
C VAL A 339 1.28 15.14 -6.44
N LYS A 340 1.12 16.39 -5.96
CA LYS A 340 0.72 17.50 -6.84
C LYS A 340 1.76 17.75 -7.93
N LEU A 341 3.04 17.82 -7.57
CA LEU A 341 4.13 18.05 -8.52
C LEU A 341 4.16 16.98 -9.61
N ILE A 342 4.05 15.71 -9.25
CA ILE A 342 4.02 14.58 -10.20
C ILE A 342 2.82 14.70 -11.16
N VAL A 343 1.63 14.96 -10.63
CA VAL A 343 0.42 15.08 -11.46
C VAL A 343 0.52 16.26 -12.42
N ASP A 344 1.01 17.42 -11.94
CA ASP A 344 1.18 18.62 -12.75
C ASP A 344 2.27 18.41 -13.83
N THR A 345 3.39 17.77 -13.48
CA THR A 345 4.47 17.41 -14.42
C THR A 345 3.94 16.49 -15.53
N LEU A 346 3.26 15.42 -15.17
CA LEU A 346 2.66 14.51 -16.16
C LEU A 346 1.61 15.21 -17.03
N GLY A 347 0.86 16.16 -16.46
CA GLY A 347 -0.08 17.01 -17.19
C GLY A 347 0.64 17.90 -18.21
N GLY A 348 1.69 18.60 -17.80
CA GLY A 348 2.52 19.44 -18.66
C GLY A 348 3.21 18.67 -19.80
N LEU A 349 3.66 17.46 -19.51
CA LEU A 349 4.25 16.53 -20.48
C LEU A 349 3.19 15.80 -21.36
N GLN A 350 1.90 16.06 -21.15
CA GLN A 350 0.77 15.41 -21.81
C GLN A 350 0.71 13.88 -21.62
N ARG A 351 1.38 13.35 -20.60
CA ARG A 351 1.46 11.91 -20.29
C ARG A 351 0.43 11.44 -19.27
N LEU A 352 -0.21 12.36 -18.53
CA LEU A 352 -1.15 12.02 -17.45
C LEU A 352 -2.32 11.15 -17.93
N ARG A 353 -2.79 11.34 -19.17
CA ARG A 353 -3.90 10.59 -19.75
C ARG A 353 -3.58 9.10 -19.99
N ASN A 354 -2.30 8.74 -20.11
CA ASN A 354 -1.83 7.37 -20.33
C ASN A 354 -0.92 6.88 -19.18
N THR A 355 -1.13 7.42 -17.98
CA THR A 355 -0.38 7.03 -16.78
C THR A 355 -1.33 6.57 -15.68
N TYR A 356 -1.06 5.40 -15.10
CA TYR A 356 -1.68 4.97 -13.85
C TYR A 356 -0.85 5.46 -12.67
N ILE A 357 -1.52 6.05 -11.69
CA ILE A 357 -0.90 6.52 -10.45
C ILE A 357 -1.54 5.74 -9.30
N VAL A 358 -0.72 5.03 -8.55
CA VAL A 358 -1.08 4.25 -7.35
C VAL A 358 -0.52 4.97 -6.13
N PHE A 359 -1.35 5.19 -5.11
CA PHE A 359 -0.94 5.73 -3.82
C PHE A 359 -1.26 4.71 -2.72
N THR A 360 -0.26 4.37 -1.88
CA THR A 360 -0.39 3.43 -0.77
C THR A 360 0.65 3.71 0.32
N SER A 361 0.68 2.87 1.37
CA SER A 361 1.74 2.79 2.38
C SER A 361 2.29 1.36 2.46
N ASP A 362 3.50 1.17 2.98
CA ASP A 362 4.10 -0.16 3.14
C ASP A 362 3.52 -0.92 4.33
N ASN A 363 3.24 -0.24 5.41
CA ASN A 363 2.49 -0.70 6.60
C ASN A 363 1.90 0.49 7.34
N GLY A 364 1.04 0.23 8.31
CA GLY A 364 0.54 1.21 9.25
C GLY A 364 1.33 1.25 10.54
N PHE A 365 0.77 1.87 11.59
CA PHE A 365 1.45 2.13 12.85
C PHE A 365 0.46 2.20 14.01
N PHE A 366 0.87 1.76 15.21
CA PHE A 366 0.06 1.87 16.43
C PHE A 366 0.36 3.16 17.17
N TYR A 367 -0.66 3.95 17.38
CA TYR A 367 -0.58 5.20 18.15
C TYR A 367 -1.16 5.08 19.57
N GLY A 368 -1.42 3.85 20.04
CA GLY A 368 -1.98 3.57 21.37
C GLY A 368 -3.23 2.70 21.33
N GLU A 369 -3.63 2.21 20.17
CA GLU A 369 -4.70 1.23 20.01
C GLU A 369 -4.32 -0.05 20.77
N HIS A 370 -5.27 -0.64 21.48
CA HIS A 370 -5.07 -1.81 22.36
C HIS A 370 -3.95 -1.62 23.39
N ARG A 371 -3.65 -0.37 23.79
CA ARG A 371 -2.52 0.01 24.64
C ARG A 371 -1.14 -0.26 24.03
N LEU A 372 -1.08 -0.45 22.71
CA LEU A 372 0.16 -0.61 21.95
C LEU A 372 0.72 0.76 21.60
N THR A 373 1.98 0.99 21.94
CA THR A 373 2.63 2.28 21.73
C THR A 373 3.76 2.13 20.73
N GLY A 374 3.54 2.68 19.53
CA GLY A 374 4.50 2.57 18.45
C GLY A 374 4.53 1.16 17.83
N GLY A 375 5.20 1.05 16.71
CA GLY A 375 5.39 -0.23 16.02
C GLY A 375 4.24 -0.65 15.13
N LYS A 376 4.43 -1.81 14.59
CA LYS A 376 3.64 -2.47 13.55
C LYS A 376 3.63 -3.98 13.84
N PHE A 377 3.90 -4.88 12.95
CA PHE A 377 4.03 -6.34 13.11
C PHE A 377 2.72 -7.11 13.33
N LEU A 378 1.71 -6.53 13.98
CA LEU A 378 0.49 -7.24 14.39
C LEU A 378 -0.62 -7.15 13.34
N ALA A 379 -1.49 -8.16 13.30
CA ALA A 379 -2.57 -8.27 12.31
C ALA A 379 -3.76 -7.32 12.55
N TYR A 380 -3.69 -6.39 13.49
CA TYR A 380 -4.78 -5.45 13.76
C TYR A 380 -4.90 -4.36 12.69
N GLU A 381 -6.12 -3.80 12.55
CA GLU A 381 -6.45 -2.82 11.52
C GLU A 381 -5.46 -1.63 11.45
N PRO A 382 -4.98 -1.03 12.57
CA PRO A 382 -4.06 0.11 12.49
C PRO A 382 -2.75 -0.18 11.73
N ALA A 383 -2.25 -1.42 11.80
CA ALA A 383 -1.02 -1.81 11.12
C ALA A 383 -1.23 -2.39 9.72
N THR A 384 -2.39 -3.02 9.47
CA THR A 384 -2.62 -3.82 8.26
C THR A 384 -3.57 -3.20 7.25
N HIS A 385 -4.54 -2.39 7.68
CA HIS A 385 -5.55 -1.76 6.82
C HIS A 385 -5.07 -0.40 6.33
N LEU A 386 -4.71 -0.32 5.06
CA LEU A 386 -3.99 0.81 4.49
C LEU A 386 -4.77 1.50 3.37
N PRO A 387 -4.38 2.74 2.99
CA PRO A 387 -4.92 3.36 1.79
C PRO A 387 -4.47 2.64 0.53
N LEU A 388 -5.39 2.47 -0.43
CA LEU A 388 -5.07 2.18 -1.82
C LEU A 388 -5.95 3.03 -2.71
N LEU A 389 -5.32 3.98 -3.39
CA LEU A 389 -5.93 4.85 -4.37
C LEU A 389 -5.30 4.57 -5.73
N ILE A 390 -6.10 4.41 -6.77
CA ILE A 390 -5.59 4.21 -8.14
C ILE A 390 -6.32 5.16 -9.08
N ARG A 391 -5.56 6.00 -9.79
CA ARG A 391 -6.03 6.83 -10.88
C ARG A 391 -5.37 6.38 -12.18
N GLY A 392 -6.11 6.40 -13.29
CA GLY A 392 -5.53 6.09 -14.61
C GLY A 392 -6.57 5.95 -15.71
N PRO A 393 -6.12 5.61 -16.92
CA PRO A 393 -6.99 5.41 -18.07
C PRO A 393 -8.10 4.39 -17.79
N GLY A 394 -9.33 4.72 -18.24
CA GLY A 394 -10.46 3.81 -18.12
C GLY A 394 -11.06 3.64 -16.72
N ILE A 395 -10.51 4.29 -15.70
CA ILE A 395 -11.07 4.29 -14.34
C ILE A 395 -12.12 5.38 -14.22
N LYS A 396 -13.33 5.01 -13.75
CA LYS A 396 -14.39 5.99 -13.48
C LYS A 396 -14.01 6.83 -12.26
N PRO A 397 -13.90 8.17 -12.38
CA PRO A 397 -13.52 9.05 -11.30
C PRO A 397 -14.47 8.97 -10.09
N GLY A 398 -13.88 9.09 -8.88
CA GLY A 398 -14.61 9.16 -7.62
C GLY A 398 -15.36 7.88 -7.25
N THR A 399 -14.95 6.73 -7.77
CA THR A 399 -15.55 5.44 -7.43
C THR A 399 -14.82 4.77 -6.26
N SER A 400 -15.49 3.81 -5.64
CA SER A 400 -14.86 2.97 -4.61
C SER A 400 -15.34 1.53 -4.70
N THR A 401 -14.52 0.61 -4.25
CA THR A 401 -14.87 -0.81 -4.14
C THR A 401 -14.64 -1.33 -2.72
N GLY A 402 -15.53 -2.22 -2.28
CA GLY A 402 -15.39 -2.97 -1.02
C GLY A 402 -14.83 -4.38 -1.23
N GLU A 403 -14.22 -4.67 -2.38
CA GLU A 403 -13.48 -5.93 -2.56
C GLU A 403 -12.24 -5.95 -1.68
N LEU A 404 -11.86 -7.15 -1.20
CA LEU A 404 -10.61 -7.34 -0.48
C LEU A 404 -9.43 -7.28 -1.46
N ALA A 405 -8.49 -6.40 -1.20
CA ALA A 405 -7.25 -6.25 -1.94
C ALA A 405 -6.05 -6.30 -1.00
N ALA A 406 -4.89 -6.68 -1.52
CA ALA A 406 -3.65 -6.72 -0.74
C ALA A 406 -2.48 -6.16 -1.56
N ASN A 407 -1.36 -5.80 -0.89
CA ASN A 407 -0.19 -5.24 -1.58
C ASN A 407 0.44 -6.19 -2.61
N ILE A 408 0.29 -7.50 -2.41
CA ILE A 408 0.67 -8.53 -3.39
C ILE A 408 -0.11 -8.43 -4.72
N ASP A 409 -1.15 -7.62 -4.80
CA ASP A 409 -1.98 -7.44 -6.00
C ASP A 409 -1.44 -6.35 -6.92
N ILE A 410 -0.56 -5.48 -6.42
CA ILE A 410 -0.05 -4.35 -7.19
C ILE A 410 0.75 -4.84 -8.39
N ALA A 411 1.75 -5.71 -8.18
CA ALA A 411 2.56 -6.24 -9.27
C ALA A 411 1.73 -6.90 -10.39
N PRO A 412 0.85 -7.89 -10.13
CA PRO A 412 0.05 -8.50 -11.19
C PRO A 412 -0.93 -7.54 -11.85
N THR A 413 -1.38 -6.49 -11.15
CA THR A 413 -2.24 -5.44 -11.72
C THR A 413 -1.48 -4.61 -12.76
N LEU A 414 -0.28 -4.15 -12.42
CA LEU A 414 0.55 -3.37 -13.33
C LEU A 414 1.01 -4.20 -14.53
N LEU A 415 1.35 -5.48 -14.32
CA LEU A 415 1.70 -6.39 -15.42
C LEU A 415 0.52 -6.60 -16.39
N GLU A 416 -0.71 -6.82 -15.89
CA GLU A 416 -1.90 -6.94 -16.75
C GLU A 416 -2.13 -5.65 -17.56
N LEU A 417 -2.01 -4.48 -16.91
CA LEU A 417 -2.16 -3.19 -17.60
C LEU A 417 -1.06 -2.94 -18.63
N ALA A 418 0.15 -3.45 -18.39
CA ALA A 418 1.28 -3.38 -19.32
C ALA A 418 1.20 -4.38 -20.48
N GLY A 419 0.24 -5.32 -20.44
CA GLY A 419 0.16 -6.43 -21.38
C GLY A 419 1.31 -7.45 -21.22
N VAL A 420 1.90 -7.54 -20.02
CA VAL A 420 2.98 -8.46 -19.68
C VAL A 420 2.41 -9.67 -18.96
N GLU A 421 2.76 -10.86 -19.40
CA GLU A 421 2.33 -12.09 -18.73
C GLU A 421 2.89 -12.15 -17.31
N ALA A 422 2.01 -12.33 -16.34
CA ALA A 422 2.40 -12.45 -14.94
C ALA A 422 3.13 -13.75 -14.67
N ASP A 423 4.23 -13.70 -13.91
CA ASP A 423 4.97 -14.87 -13.47
C ASP A 423 4.05 -15.84 -12.70
N LYS A 424 4.20 -17.14 -12.93
CA LYS A 424 3.36 -18.18 -12.32
C LYS A 424 3.49 -18.26 -10.81
N SER A 425 4.61 -17.80 -10.27
CA SER A 425 4.89 -17.76 -8.83
C SER A 425 4.16 -16.62 -8.09
N ILE A 426 3.52 -15.69 -8.79
CA ILE A 426 2.76 -14.59 -8.18
C ILE A 426 1.54 -15.14 -7.44
N ASP A 427 1.41 -14.79 -6.16
CA ASP A 427 0.30 -15.18 -5.28
C ASP A 427 -0.88 -14.20 -5.39
N GLY A 428 -0.59 -12.95 -5.69
CA GLY A 428 -1.55 -11.87 -5.85
C GLY A 428 -2.46 -12.01 -7.06
N ARG A 429 -3.52 -11.19 -7.10
CA ARG A 429 -4.48 -11.11 -8.20
C ARG A 429 -4.46 -9.71 -8.79
N SER A 430 -4.68 -9.64 -10.08
CA SER A 430 -4.94 -8.33 -10.71
C SER A 430 -6.22 -7.68 -10.18
N LEU A 431 -6.15 -6.39 -9.92
CA LEU A 431 -7.25 -5.54 -9.50
C LEU A 431 -8.00 -4.92 -10.71
N VAL A 432 -7.54 -5.12 -11.93
CA VAL A 432 -8.15 -4.58 -13.16
C VAL A 432 -9.64 -4.87 -13.28
N PRO A 433 -10.14 -6.08 -12.97
CA PRO A 433 -11.59 -6.34 -13.02
C PRO A 433 -12.40 -5.40 -12.11
N TYR A 434 -11.90 -5.10 -10.92
CA TYR A 434 -12.56 -4.23 -9.94
C TYR A 434 -12.40 -2.74 -10.26
N MET A 435 -11.34 -2.38 -10.97
CA MET A 435 -11.17 -1.03 -11.52
C MET A 435 -12.18 -0.74 -12.64
N ARG A 436 -12.52 -1.77 -13.44
CA ARG A 436 -13.53 -1.68 -14.51
C ARG A 436 -14.97 -1.74 -13.98
N ASP A 437 -15.21 -2.62 -13.02
CA ASP A 437 -16.51 -2.79 -12.35
C ASP A 437 -16.33 -2.83 -10.82
N PRO A 438 -16.44 -1.69 -10.13
CA PRO A 438 -16.29 -1.59 -8.68
C PRO A 438 -17.36 -2.36 -7.88
N SER A 439 -18.44 -2.82 -8.53
CA SER A 439 -19.50 -3.60 -7.89
C SER A 439 -19.16 -5.08 -7.71
N LEU A 440 -18.17 -5.58 -8.43
CA LEU A 440 -17.73 -6.97 -8.33
C LEU A 440 -17.30 -7.31 -6.90
N ARG A 441 -17.64 -8.52 -6.49
CA ARG A 441 -17.27 -9.09 -5.18
C ARG A 441 -16.81 -10.52 -5.36
N SER A 442 -15.74 -10.87 -4.66
CA SER A 442 -15.30 -12.25 -4.55
C SER A 442 -15.30 -12.72 -3.09
N ARG A 443 -15.07 -13.99 -2.88
CA ARG A 443 -14.82 -14.54 -1.54
C ARG A 443 -13.34 -14.79 -1.38
N ARG A 444 -12.55 -13.78 -1.74
CA ARG A 444 -11.11 -13.85 -1.61
C ARG A 444 -10.71 -13.82 -0.14
N PRO A 445 -9.89 -14.76 0.33
CA PRO A 445 -9.20 -14.63 1.59
C PRO A 445 -7.89 -13.84 1.41
N ILE A 446 -7.45 -13.14 2.47
CA ILE A 446 -6.12 -12.56 2.59
C ILE A 446 -5.46 -13.19 3.81
N LEU A 447 -4.25 -13.72 3.64
CA LEU A 447 -3.41 -14.20 4.73
C LEU A 447 -2.77 -13.03 5.45
N PHE A 448 -2.71 -13.09 6.77
CA PHE A 448 -1.78 -12.33 7.60
C PHE A 448 -0.75 -13.30 8.18
N GLU A 449 0.50 -12.92 8.14
CA GLU A 449 1.60 -13.74 8.63
C GLU A 449 2.69 -12.86 9.25
N SER A 450 3.41 -13.39 10.21
CA SER A 450 4.56 -12.75 10.83
C SER A 450 5.61 -13.80 11.16
N PHE A 451 6.87 -13.46 10.95
CA PHE A 451 8.04 -14.32 11.20
C PHE A 451 9.04 -13.54 12.04
N VAL A 452 8.60 -12.95 13.15
CA VAL A 452 9.44 -12.10 13.98
C VAL A 452 10.62 -12.89 14.54
N GLU A 453 11.81 -12.55 14.06
CA GLU A 453 13.06 -13.03 14.65
C GLU A 453 13.50 -12.09 15.76
N THR A 454 14.13 -12.61 16.82
CA THR A 454 14.62 -11.82 17.96
C THR A 454 15.57 -10.70 17.50
N ALA A 455 16.33 -10.95 16.43
CA ALA A 455 17.24 -9.98 15.82
C ALA A 455 16.53 -8.77 15.19
N ASP A 456 15.31 -8.94 14.65
CA ASP A 456 14.53 -7.83 14.08
C ASP A 456 14.11 -6.82 15.16
N VAL A 457 13.93 -7.29 16.38
CA VAL A 457 13.54 -6.47 17.53
C VAL A 457 14.72 -5.67 18.07
N GLU A 458 15.92 -6.27 18.06
CA GLU A 458 17.12 -5.67 18.63
C GLU A 458 17.82 -4.68 17.68
N ALA A 459 17.76 -4.94 16.37
CA ALA A 459 18.54 -4.20 15.38
C ALA A 459 17.88 -2.93 14.88
N ASN A 460 16.55 -2.85 14.91
CA ASN A 460 15.87 -1.73 14.28
C ASN A 460 15.81 -0.47 15.13
N GLY A 461 16.15 -0.52 16.44
CA GLY A 461 16.02 0.64 17.33
C GLY A 461 14.64 1.33 17.25
N GLU A 462 13.76 0.79 16.38
CA GLU A 462 12.42 1.27 16.22
C GLU A 462 11.69 1.12 17.53
N PRO A 463 10.97 2.13 18.01
CA PRO A 463 10.03 1.95 19.10
C PRO A 463 8.94 0.98 18.58
N THR A 464 9.19 -0.32 18.71
CA THR A 464 8.17 -1.34 18.43
C THR A 464 7.19 -1.28 19.57
N GLY A 465 6.49 -0.26 19.75
CA GLY A 465 5.35 0.04 20.60
C GLY A 465 4.93 -0.87 21.73
N GLN A 466 5.77 -1.76 22.17
CA GLN A 466 5.43 -2.74 23.19
C GLN A 466 6.35 -2.61 24.39
N ARG A 467 5.77 -2.37 25.57
CA ARG A 467 6.48 -2.35 26.85
C ARG A 467 7.07 -3.72 27.19
N PRO A 468 8.22 -3.79 27.90
CA PRO A 468 8.80 -5.06 28.32
C PRO A 468 7.83 -5.83 29.20
N VAL A 469 7.53 -7.06 28.83
CA VAL A 469 6.97 -8.06 29.75
C VAL A 469 8.06 -8.41 30.76
N LYS A 470 7.71 -8.40 32.07
CA LYS A 470 8.63 -8.76 33.13
C LYS A 470 9.33 -10.10 32.82
N GLY A 471 10.64 -10.05 32.60
CA GLY A 471 11.48 -11.25 32.39
C GLY A 471 12.42 -11.21 31.19
N VAL A 472 12.27 -10.27 30.24
CA VAL A 472 13.20 -10.12 29.12
C VAL A 472 14.21 -9.01 29.43
N ARG A 473 15.50 -9.36 29.51
CA ARG A 473 16.59 -8.39 29.70
C ARG A 473 16.93 -7.77 28.34
N THR A 474 16.59 -6.50 28.15
CA THR A 474 17.10 -5.69 27.04
C THR A 474 18.39 -4.98 27.44
N ARG A 475 19.35 -4.85 26.56
CA ARG A 475 20.52 -3.99 26.74
C ARG A 475 20.06 -2.54 26.85
N SER A 476 20.57 -1.86 27.88
CA SER A 476 20.24 -0.48 28.19
C SER A 476 20.60 0.49 27.07
N ALA A 477 19.59 1.22 26.59
CA ALA A 477 19.79 2.47 25.89
C ALA A 477 20.29 3.57 26.86
N PRO A 478 20.93 4.66 26.36
CA PRO A 478 21.48 5.70 27.21
C PRO A 478 20.44 6.41 28.06
N ALA A 479 20.87 6.89 29.22
CA ALA A 479 20.04 7.39 30.31
C ALA A 479 19.56 8.84 30.09
N ASP A 480 18.75 9.09 29.06
CA ASP A 480 18.06 10.36 28.94
C ASP A 480 16.60 10.13 28.53
N GLY A 481 15.82 9.99 29.55
CA GLY A 481 14.39 10.11 29.72
C GLY A 481 13.47 9.82 28.53
N ALA A 482 12.79 8.68 28.62
CA ALA A 482 11.71 8.15 27.79
C ALA A 482 12.12 7.15 26.69
N SER A 483 12.89 6.14 27.08
CA SER A 483 12.99 4.90 26.31
C SER A 483 11.64 4.17 26.41
N ALA A 484 10.80 4.29 25.40
CA ALA A 484 9.69 3.38 25.20
C ALA A 484 10.31 1.98 25.01
N SER A 485 10.16 1.12 25.98
CA SER A 485 10.70 -0.24 25.94
C SER A 485 9.90 -1.05 24.94
N ILE A 486 10.56 -1.46 23.90
CA ILE A 486 10.04 -2.26 22.80
C ILE A 486 9.70 -3.66 23.32
N VAL A 487 8.46 -4.07 23.20
CA VAL A 487 8.09 -5.48 23.29
C VAL A 487 7.61 -5.90 21.91
N ALA A 488 8.46 -6.66 21.21
CA ALA A 488 8.00 -7.38 20.02
C ALA A 488 6.79 -8.24 20.39
N PRO A 489 5.87 -8.48 19.46
CA PRO A 489 4.90 -9.54 19.67
C PRO A 489 5.68 -10.79 20.03
N PRO A 490 5.29 -11.47 21.12
CA PRO A 490 6.13 -12.55 21.69
C PRO A 490 6.30 -13.74 20.75
N LYS A 491 5.67 -13.72 19.55
CA LYS A 491 5.57 -14.92 18.71
C LYS A 491 5.12 -14.58 17.30
N ASP A 492 5.51 -15.44 16.37
CA ASP A 492 4.90 -15.54 15.04
C ASP A 492 3.39 -15.71 15.18
N TYR A 493 2.66 -15.26 14.19
CA TYR A 493 1.23 -15.50 14.11
C TYR A 493 0.82 -15.74 12.66
N GLU A 494 -0.32 -16.40 12.52
CA GLU A 494 -1.01 -16.52 11.25
C GLU A 494 -2.45 -16.08 11.41
N GLY A 495 -2.97 -15.42 10.39
CA GLY A 495 -4.32 -14.91 10.41
C GLY A 495 -4.95 -14.82 9.04
N ILE A 496 -6.25 -14.66 9.00
CA ILE A 496 -7.02 -14.59 7.76
C ILE A 496 -8.06 -13.48 7.82
N ARG A 497 -8.12 -12.69 6.77
CA ARG A 497 -9.20 -11.75 6.49
C ARG A 497 -10.10 -12.34 5.42
N LEU A 498 -11.35 -12.66 5.76
CA LEU A 498 -12.31 -13.24 4.81
C LEU A 498 -13.72 -12.76 5.09
N GLY A 499 -14.36 -12.20 4.09
CA GLY A 499 -15.70 -11.63 4.23
C GLY A 499 -15.77 -10.54 5.31
N PRO A 500 -16.64 -10.64 6.35
CA PRO A 500 -16.65 -9.69 7.46
C PRO A 500 -15.64 -10.02 8.56
N TYR A 501 -15.03 -11.20 8.54
CA TYR A 501 -14.27 -11.71 9.66
C TYR A 501 -12.76 -11.54 9.49
N LYS A 502 -12.06 -11.27 10.61
CA LYS A 502 -10.65 -11.45 10.83
C LYS A 502 -10.45 -12.52 11.91
N TYR A 503 -9.59 -13.49 11.63
CA TYR A 503 -9.28 -14.60 12.53
C TYR A 503 -7.77 -14.75 12.65
N ILE A 504 -7.25 -14.87 13.87
CA ILE A 504 -5.81 -14.93 14.17
C ILE A 504 -5.54 -16.12 15.07
N GLU A 505 -4.47 -16.84 14.81
CA GLU A 505 -3.92 -17.91 15.63
C GLU A 505 -2.52 -17.57 16.11
N TRP A 506 -2.28 -17.77 17.41
CA TRP A 506 -0.99 -17.56 18.05
C TRP A 506 -0.33 -18.91 18.37
N PRO A 507 1.01 -19.05 18.31
CA PRO A 507 1.70 -20.32 18.57
C PRO A 507 1.44 -20.93 19.95
N ASP A 508 1.09 -20.12 20.96
CA ASP A 508 0.71 -20.61 22.29
C ASP A 508 -0.72 -21.16 22.40
N GLY A 509 -1.43 -21.18 21.27
CA GLY A 509 -2.79 -21.67 21.17
C GLY A 509 -3.85 -20.62 21.47
N GLU A 510 -3.50 -19.38 21.81
CA GLU A 510 -4.46 -18.27 21.87
C GLU A 510 -4.99 -17.97 20.48
N LYS A 511 -6.24 -17.53 20.38
CA LYS A 511 -6.91 -17.27 19.11
C LYS A 511 -7.83 -16.07 19.24
N GLU A 512 -8.00 -15.38 18.10
CA GLU A 512 -8.89 -14.23 18.04
C GLU A 512 -9.85 -14.34 16.85
N LEU A 513 -11.04 -13.78 17.01
CA LEU A 513 -12.04 -13.65 15.96
C LEU A 513 -12.78 -12.32 16.09
N TYR A 514 -12.76 -11.51 15.05
CA TYR A 514 -13.47 -10.23 15.00
C TYR A 514 -14.41 -10.17 13.79
N ASP A 515 -15.55 -9.50 13.95
CA ASP A 515 -16.42 -9.08 12.85
C ASP A 515 -16.13 -7.60 12.53
N ILE A 516 -15.16 -7.36 11.64
CA ILE A 516 -14.66 -6.01 11.32
C ILE A 516 -15.75 -5.07 10.78
N THR A 517 -16.85 -5.61 10.26
CA THR A 517 -17.97 -4.78 9.78
C THR A 517 -18.81 -4.19 10.91
N LYS A 518 -18.77 -4.79 12.10
CA LYS A 518 -19.50 -4.36 13.28
C LYS A 518 -18.59 -3.82 14.37
N ASP A 519 -17.36 -4.26 14.36
CA ASP A 519 -16.33 -3.94 15.33
C ASP A 519 -15.03 -3.58 14.58
N PRO A 520 -14.98 -2.39 13.94
CA PRO A 520 -13.83 -1.96 13.15
C PRO A 520 -12.59 -1.66 14.00
N TYR A 521 -12.75 -1.56 15.31
CA TYR A 521 -11.66 -1.33 16.26
C TYR A 521 -11.21 -2.59 17.00
N GLU A 522 -11.74 -3.77 16.64
CA GLU A 522 -11.33 -5.07 17.19
C GLU A 522 -11.42 -5.14 18.74
N LEU A 523 -12.46 -4.51 19.31
CA LEU A 523 -12.65 -4.42 20.77
C LEU A 523 -13.15 -5.72 21.38
N ASN A 524 -13.92 -6.52 20.61
CA ASN A 524 -14.65 -7.67 21.12
C ASN A 524 -14.20 -8.96 20.44
N ASN A 525 -13.36 -9.73 21.12
CA ASN A 525 -12.92 -11.03 20.60
C ASN A 525 -14.04 -12.07 20.68
N LEU A 526 -14.59 -12.44 19.54
CA LEU A 526 -15.70 -13.38 19.39
C LEU A 526 -15.29 -14.86 19.46
N ILE A 527 -14.03 -15.15 19.78
CA ILE A 527 -13.48 -16.53 19.73
C ILE A 527 -14.25 -17.50 20.65
N ARG A 528 -14.80 -17.02 21.75
CA ARG A 528 -15.55 -17.84 22.72
C ARG A 528 -17.05 -17.95 22.43
N VAL A 529 -17.57 -17.24 21.41
CA VAL A 529 -18.98 -17.25 21.07
C VAL A 529 -19.40 -18.59 20.45
N ARG A 530 -20.12 -19.41 21.18
CA ARG A 530 -20.51 -20.78 20.78
C ARG A 530 -21.26 -20.83 19.44
N ASN A 531 -22.08 -19.82 19.16
CA ASN A 531 -22.85 -19.74 17.92
C ASN A 531 -21.98 -19.64 16.67
N LEU A 532 -20.76 -19.09 16.80
CA LEU A 532 -19.80 -18.90 15.71
C LEU A 532 -18.83 -20.08 15.51
N SER A 533 -19.01 -21.21 16.22
CA SER A 533 -18.08 -22.33 16.06
C SER A 533 -17.97 -22.87 14.63
N PRO A 534 -19.03 -22.92 13.78
CA PRO A 534 -18.88 -23.31 12.39
C PRO A 534 -18.06 -22.31 11.58
N ILE A 535 -18.20 -21.02 11.88
CA ILE A 535 -17.42 -19.94 11.23
C ILE A 535 -15.94 -20.07 11.59
N ARG A 536 -15.61 -20.29 12.88
CA ARG A 536 -14.22 -20.51 13.32
C ARG A 536 -13.56 -21.69 12.62
N ALA A 537 -14.24 -22.84 12.61
CA ALA A 537 -13.74 -24.05 11.95
C ALA A 537 -13.52 -23.81 10.44
N PHE A 538 -14.41 -23.08 9.80
CA PHE A 538 -14.28 -22.72 8.39
C PHE A 538 -13.08 -21.78 8.16
N LEU A 539 -12.91 -20.73 8.98
CA LEU A 539 -11.80 -19.78 8.85
C LEU A 539 -10.46 -20.47 9.08
N HIS A 540 -10.37 -21.32 10.12
CA HIS A 540 -9.18 -22.14 10.37
C HIS A 540 -8.82 -23.01 9.16
N ALA A 541 -9.78 -23.73 8.58
CA ALA A 541 -9.53 -24.54 7.39
C ALA A 541 -9.07 -23.72 6.18
N GLN A 542 -9.56 -22.48 6.01
CA GLN A 542 -9.09 -21.58 4.96
C GLN A 542 -7.71 -21.03 5.28
N LEU A 543 -7.38 -20.76 6.55
CA LEU A 543 -6.06 -20.31 6.99
C LEU A 543 -5.00 -21.36 6.66
N ILE A 544 -5.16 -22.61 7.11
CA ILE A 544 -4.25 -23.73 6.81
C ILE A 544 -3.98 -23.87 5.29
N ARG A 545 -5.00 -23.64 4.45
CA ARG A 545 -4.81 -23.68 3.00
C ARG A 545 -3.92 -22.53 2.49
N LEU A 546 -4.02 -21.36 3.11
CA LEU A 546 -3.25 -20.18 2.70
C LEU A 546 -1.79 -20.22 3.16
N GLU A 547 -1.52 -20.75 4.34
CA GLU A 547 -0.17 -20.85 4.91
C GLU A 547 0.81 -21.62 4.01
N ALA A 548 0.29 -22.61 3.27
CA ALA A 548 1.07 -23.45 2.38
C ALA A 548 0.88 -23.12 0.88
N CYS A 549 0.14 -22.05 0.56
CA CYS A 549 -0.17 -21.76 -0.84
C CYS A 549 1.01 -21.12 -1.57
N VAL A 550 1.15 -21.37 -2.87
CA VAL A 550 2.08 -20.71 -3.78
C VAL A 550 1.39 -20.44 -5.12
N GLY A 551 1.57 -19.25 -5.67
CA GLY A 551 1.10 -18.89 -6.99
C GLY A 551 -0.42 -19.03 -7.14
N ARG A 552 -0.89 -19.81 -8.10
CA ARG A 552 -2.33 -19.97 -8.38
C ARG A 552 -3.15 -20.45 -7.18
N ALA A 553 -2.58 -21.28 -6.31
CA ALA A 553 -3.28 -21.81 -5.15
C ALA A 553 -3.70 -20.70 -4.16
N CYS A 554 -2.89 -19.64 -4.02
CA CYS A 554 -3.21 -18.47 -3.19
C CYS A 554 -4.37 -17.64 -3.75
N ARG A 555 -4.64 -17.75 -5.05
CA ARG A 555 -5.68 -16.99 -5.76
C ARG A 555 -7.06 -17.64 -5.72
N GLU A 556 -7.19 -18.82 -5.15
CA GLU A 556 -8.47 -19.51 -5.05
C GLU A 556 -9.43 -18.78 -4.11
N VAL A 557 -10.69 -18.68 -4.52
CA VAL A 557 -11.75 -18.11 -3.70
C VAL A 557 -12.25 -19.13 -2.67
N ALA A 558 -12.61 -18.63 -1.49
CA ALA A 558 -13.18 -19.48 -0.46
C ALA A 558 -14.61 -19.95 -0.84
N PRO A 559 -15.05 -21.10 -0.36
CA PRO A 559 -16.44 -21.51 -0.42
C PRO A 559 -17.38 -20.51 0.29
N LYS A 560 -18.69 -20.72 0.18
CA LYS A 560 -19.66 -19.93 0.95
C LYS A 560 -19.47 -20.19 2.45
N PHE A 561 -19.66 -19.16 3.26
CA PHE A 561 -19.66 -19.31 4.71
C PHE A 561 -20.71 -20.34 5.16
N PRO A 562 -20.39 -21.20 6.14
CA PRO A 562 -21.38 -22.06 6.77
C PRO A 562 -22.37 -21.21 7.56
N LEU A 563 -23.55 -21.76 7.79
CA LEU A 563 -24.53 -21.16 8.68
C LEU A 563 -24.00 -21.16 10.12
N THR A 564 -24.31 -20.11 10.88
CA THR A 564 -24.12 -20.16 12.33
C THR A 564 -25.00 -21.23 12.95
N ARG A 565 -24.71 -21.66 14.16
CA ARG A 565 -25.56 -22.68 14.86
C ARG A 565 -27.02 -22.21 15.01
N GLU A 566 -27.23 -20.94 15.24
CA GLU A 566 -28.59 -20.39 15.34
C GLU A 566 -29.29 -20.38 13.99
N GLN A 567 -28.62 -19.95 12.93
CA GLN A 567 -29.17 -19.98 11.57
C GLN A 567 -29.51 -21.44 11.16
N GLN A 568 -28.60 -22.38 11.44
CA GLN A 568 -28.83 -23.80 11.16
C GLN A 568 -30.06 -24.34 11.90
N ARG A 569 -30.21 -24.00 13.17
CA ARG A 569 -31.41 -24.40 13.94
C ARG A 569 -32.70 -23.82 13.34
N LYS A 570 -32.68 -22.56 12.88
CA LYS A 570 -33.83 -21.93 12.20
C LYS A 570 -34.17 -22.66 10.90
N VAL A 571 -33.18 -22.98 10.09
CA VAL A 571 -33.35 -23.74 8.84
C VAL A 571 -33.90 -25.16 9.13
N ASP A 572 -33.31 -25.85 10.09
CA ASP A 572 -33.76 -27.19 10.47
C ASP A 572 -35.19 -27.18 11.02
N LYS A 573 -35.57 -26.16 11.78
CA LYS A 573 -36.93 -25.97 12.27
C LYS A 573 -37.91 -25.75 11.11
N GLN A 574 -37.61 -24.85 10.20
CA GLN A 574 -38.44 -24.58 9.01
C GLN A 574 -38.59 -25.82 8.14
N ARG A 575 -37.51 -26.58 7.92
CA ARG A 575 -37.56 -27.84 7.17
C ARG A 575 -38.51 -28.87 7.82
N ARG A 576 -38.42 -29.06 9.14
CA ARG A 576 -39.30 -29.96 9.88
C ARG A 576 -40.77 -29.51 9.83
N GLU A 577 -41.02 -28.20 9.89
CA GLU A 577 -42.38 -27.67 9.76
C GLU A 577 -42.94 -27.90 8.36
N GLU A 578 -42.14 -27.73 7.32
CA GLU A 578 -42.51 -27.99 5.93
C GLU A 578 -42.76 -29.50 5.67
N GLU A 579 -41.91 -30.37 6.20
CA GLU A 579 -42.05 -31.82 6.12
C GLU A 579 -43.38 -32.26 6.77
N ARG A 580 -43.71 -31.77 7.97
CA ARG A 580 -44.97 -32.03 8.66
C ARG A 580 -46.19 -31.53 7.86
N ARG A 581 -46.07 -30.34 7.24
CA ARG A 581 -47.15 -29.82 6.38
C ARG A 581 -47.40 -30.73 5.17
N LYS A 582 -46.34 -31.15 4.48
CA LYS A 582 -46.40 -32.05 3.33
C LYS A 582 -46.95 -33.43 3.72
N GLU A 583 -46.61 -33.92 4.89
CA GLU A 583 -47.12 -35.18 5.41
C GLU A 583 -48.63 -35.10 5.70
N LYS A 584 -49.08 -34.03 6.33
CA LYS A 584 -50.50 -33.76 6.59
C LYS A 584 -51.30 -33.62 5.28
N GLU A 585 -50.80 -32.89 4.30
CA GLU A 585 -51.41 -32.79 2.97
C GLU A 585 -51.53 -34.16 2.27
N ARG A 586 -50.52 -35.03 2.41
CA ARG A 586 -50.57 -36.42 1.88
C ARG A 586 -51.57 -37.29 2.61
N GLU A 587 -51.71 -37.15 3.90
CA GLU A 587 -52.73 -37.88 4.70
C GLU A 587 -54.13 -37.43 4.33
N GLU A 588 -54.39 -36.15 4.19
CA GLU A 588 -55.66 -35.58 3.73
C GLU A 588 -56.00 -36.06 2.32
N GLN A 589 -55.03 -36.10 1.38
CA GLN A 589 -55.26 -36.67 0.05
C GLN A 589 -55.53 -38.18 0.07
N ARG A 590 -54.92 -38.97 0.96
CA ARG A 590 -55.19 -40.40 1.14
C ARG A 590 -56.56 -40.62 1.73
N HIS A 591 -56.97 -39.75 2.64
CA HIS A 591 -58.33 -39.87 3.26
C HIS A 591 -59.38 -39.51 2.21
N HIS A 592 -59.22 -38.51 1.41
CA HIS A 592 -60.14 -38.14 0.31
C HIS A 592 -60.27 -39.23 -0.75
N LYS A 593 -59.18 -39.97 -1.05
CA LYS A 593 -59.22 -41.13 -1.97
C LYS A 593 -59.84 -42.37 -1.39
N ARG A 594 -60.08 -42.46 -0.07
CA ARG A 594 -60.70 -43.58 0.58
C ARG A 594 -62.21 -43.35 0.85
N THR A 595 -62.65 -42.10 0.79
CA THR A 595 -64.04 -41.72 1.10
C THR A 595 -64.87 -41.30 -0.14
N GLY A 596 -64.27 -41.20 -1.32
CA GLY A 596 -64.91 -41.03 -2.62
C GLY A 596 -64.75 -42.29 -3.44
#